data_eca3ffeaa1e2f0fcd5b4558c138b91fb
#
_entry.id   eca3ffeaa1e2f0fcd5b4558c138b91fb
#
_cell.length_a   1.000
_cell.length_b   1.000
_cell.length_c   1.000
_cell.angle_alpha   90.00
_cell.angle_beta   90.00
_cell.angle_gamma   90.00
#
_symmetry.space_group_name_H-M   'P 1'
#
loop_
_entity.id
_entity.type
_entity.pdbx_description
1 polymer ?
#
loop_
_entity_poly.entity_id
_entity_poly.type
_entity_poly.pdbx_seq_one_letter_code
_entity_poly.pdbx_strand_id
1 'polypeptide(L)'
;MSENLRERLDEAARRHGVPGAALAIWAGGELVEAATGVVNRNTGVRTTADSVFQVGSTTKVWTAALVMQLVDEGLIELDRPVREYLPEFAVADGAEKVITA
;
A
#
# COMPACT_ATOMS: atom_id res chain seq x y z
N MET A 1 -12.61 12.97 20.89
CA MET A 1 -12.58 11.79 20.02
C MET A 1 -11.14 11.36 19.69
N SER A 2 -10.25 12.27 19.37
CA SER A 2 -8.83 12.01 19.05
C SER A 2 -8.03 11.41 20.21
N GLU A 3 -8.22 11.90 21.44
CA GLU A 3 -7.49 11.42 22.62
C GLU A 3 -7.83 9.94 22.95
N ASN A 4 -9.10 9.58 22.88
CA ASN A 4 -9.56 8.19 23.04
C ASN A 4 -9.02 7.24 21.92
N LEU A 5 -8.93 7.75 20.69
CA LEU A 5 -8.40 6.96 19.57
C LEU A 5 -6.91 6.65 19.77
N ARG A 6 -6.14 7.63 20.23
CA ARG A 6 -4.70 7.46 20.52
C ARG A 6 -4.46 6.46 21.64
N GLU A 7 -5.19 6.59 22.75
CA GLU A 7 -5.07 5.65 23.89
C GLU A 7 -5.37 4.22 23.48
N ARG A 8 -6.42 4.00 22.69
CA ARG A 8 -6.80 2.70 22.16
C ARG A 8 -5.73 2.14 21.19
N LEU A 9 -5.15 2.99 20.35
CA LEU A 9 -4.07 2.60 19.46
C LEU A 9 -2.82 2.21 20.26
N ASP A 10 -2.45 2.99 21.27
CA ASP A 10 -1.31 2.72 22.15
C ASP A 10 -1.48 1.39 22.88
N GLU A 11 -2.67 1.13 23.42
CA GLU A 11 -2.98 -0.13 24.09
C GLU A 11 -2.91 -1.31 23.14
N ALA A 12 -3.51 -1.21 21.97
CA ALA A 12 -3.49 -2.27 20.96
C ALA A 12 -2.06 -2.55 20.48
N ALA A 13 -1.27 -1.53 20.21
CA ALA A 13 0.11 -1.68 19.80
C ALA A 13 0.95 -2.38 20.88
N ARG A 14 0.80 -2.00 22.14
CA ARG A 14 1.48 -2.68 23.26
C ARG A 14 1.05 -4.13 23.39
N ARG A 15 -0.26 -4.39 23.36
CA ARG A 15 -0.82 -5.73 23.52
C ARG A 15 -0.32 -6.72 22.46
N HIS A 16 -0.13 -6.25 21.24
CA HIS A 16 0.27 -7.07 20.10
C HIS A 16 1.75 -6.93 19.71
N GLY A 17 2.54 -6.21 20.50
CA GLY A 17 3.98 -6.03 20.25
C GLY A 17 4.30 -5.27 18.94
N VAL A 18 3.39 -4.39 18.50
CA VAL A 18 3.57 -3.58 17.30
C VAL A 18 4.52 -2.42 17.59
N PRO A 19 5.66 -2.31 16.87
CA PRO A 19 6.66 -1.27 17.16
C PRO A 19 6.20 0.14 16.83
N GLY A 20 5.37 0.31 15.83
CA GLY A 20 4.81 1.61 15.45
C GLY A 20 3.60 1.43 14.54
N ALA A 21 2.63 2.31 14.70
CA ALA A 21 1.40 2.31 13.92
C ALA A 21 0.87 3.74 13.72
N ALA A 22 0.22 3.97 12.60
CA ALA A 22 -0.57 5.15 12.33
C ALA A 22 -1.98 4.73 11.89
N LEU A 23 -2.96 5.52 12.29
CA LEU A 23 -4.38 5.29 11.98
C LEU A 23 -5.02 6.60 11.57
N ALA A 24 -5.85 6.56 10.53
CA ALA A 24 -6.68 7.67 10.11
C ALA A 24 -8.13 7.20 9.95
N ILE A 25 -9.06 7.99 10.43
CA ILE A 25 -10.50 7.76 10.28
C ILE A 25 -11.12 8.99 9.63
N TRP A 26 -11.77 8.80 8.50
CA TRP A 26 -12.58 9.80 7.85
C TRP A 26 -14.06 9.50 8.10
N ALA A 27 -14.74 10.38 8.81
CA ALA A 27 -16.16 10.24 9.12
C ALA A 27 -16.84 11.60 9.27
N GLY A 28 -18.02 11.75 8.67
CA GLY A 28 -18.83 12.99 8.80
C GLY A 28 -18.13 14.27 8.29
N GLY A 29 -17.22 14.14 7.34
CA GLY A 29 -16.43 15.28 6.84
C GLY A 29 -15.19 15.64 7.69
N GLU A 30 -14.92 14.88 8.73
CA GLU A 30 -13.76 15.09 9.61
C GLU A 30 -12.74 13.97 9.47
N LEU A 31 -11.46 14.36 9.45
CA LEU A 31 -10.32 13.45 9.53
C LEU A 31 -9.80 13.42 10.96
N VAL A 32 -9.72 12.22 11.56
CA VAL A 32 -9.11 12.01 12.86
C VAL A 32 -7.94 11.07 12.71
N GLU A 33 -6.77 11.50 13.18
CA GLU A 33 -5.53 10.75 13.05
C GLU A 33 -4.93 10.43 14.42
N ALA A 34 -4.26 9.28 14.50
CA ALA A 34 -3.48 8.88 15.66
C ALA A 34 -2.23 8.12 15.22
N ALA A 35 -1.16 8.27 15.97
CA ALA A 35 0.08 7.53 15.74
C ALA A 35 0.72 7.13 17.07
N THR A 36 1.40 5.98 17.09
CA THR A 36 2.09 5.44 18.26
C THR A 36 3.40 4.74 17.89
N GLY A 37 4.30 4.65 18.86
CA GLY A 37 5.55 3.89 18.76
C GLY A 37 6.61 4.53 17.88
N VAL A 38 7.41 3.71 17.21
CA VAL A 38 8.57 4.11 16.42
C VAL A 38 8.55 3.48 15.04
N VAL A 39 8.99 4.20 14.02
CA VAL A 39 9.16 3.69 12.64
C VAL A 39 10.43 2.85 12.50
N ASN A 40 11.39 3.03 13.44
CA ASN A 40 12.65 2.29 13.43
C ASN A 40 13.09 2.03 14.88
N ARG A 41 13.20 0.75 15.24
CA ARG A 41 13.61 0.33 16.58
C ARG A 41 15.06 0.69 16.92
N ASN A 42 15.94 0.72 15.94
CA ASN A 42 17.37 0.97 16.16
C ASN A 42 17.64 2.46 16.39
N THR A 43 16.92 3.34 15.72
CA THR A 43 17.10 4.80 15.81
C THR A 43 16.15 5.47 16.80
N GLY A 44 15.05 4.81 17.17
CA GLY A 44 14.03 5.37 18.05
C GLY A 44 13.20 6.50 17.42
N VAL A 45 13.29 6.71 16.11
CA VAL A 45 12.47 7.72 15.41
C VAL A 45 10.98 7.43 15.60
N ARG A 46 10.25 8.41 16.12
CA ARG A 46 8.83 8.27 16.45
C ARG A 46 7.95 8.18 15.21
N THR A 47 6.92 7.35 15.31
CA THR A 47 5.83 7.34 14.33
C THR A 47 4.95 8.57 14.51
N THR A 48 4.60 9.19 13.39
CA THR A 48 3.63 10.30 13.30
C THR A 48 2.56 9.98 12.25
N ALA A 49 1.52 10.81 12.15
CA ALA A 49 0.51 10.67 11.09
C ALA A 49 1.13 10.80 9.69
N ASP A 50 2.22 11.56 9.55
CA ASP A 50 2.94 11.77 8.29
C ASP A 50 3.99 10.69 7.98
N SER A 51 4.13 9.68 8.84
CA SER A 51 5.10 8.61 8.62
C SER A 51 4.71 7.75 7.42
N VAL A 52 5.70 7.46 6.58
CA VAL A 52 5.50 6.61 5.38
C VAL A 52 5.66 5.14 5.75
N PHE A 53 4.68 4.33 5.37
CA PHE A 53 4.67 2.88 5.56
C PHE A 53 4.62 2.16 4.23
N GLN A 54 5.27 1.00 4.16
CA GLN A 54 5.06 0.09 3.05
C GLN A 54 3.63 -0.46 3.08
N VAL A 55 2.91 -0.30 1.97
CA VAL A 55 1.53 -0.78 1.86
C VAL A 55 1.42 -2.25 1.42
N GLY A 56 2.56 -2.89 1.15
CA GLY A 56 2.61 -4.29 0.78
C GLY A 56 1.76 -4.60 -0.46
N SER A 57 0.98 -5.67 -0.39
CA SER A 57 0.13 -6.13 -1.49
C SER A 57 -1.03 -5.20 -1.86
N THR A 58 -1.35 -4.17 -1.07
CA THR A 58 -2.27 -3.11 -1.48
C THR A 58 -1.79 -2.44 -2.78
N THR A 59 -0.47 -2.43 -3.02
CA THR A 59 0.14 -1.95 -4.27
C THR A 59 -0.43 -2.65 -5.51
N LYS A 60 -0.83 -3.92 -5.42
CA LYS A 60 -1.43 -4.66 -6.55
C LYS A 60 -2.71 -4.01 -7.05
N VAL A 61 -3.54 -3.50 -6.14
CA VAL A 61 -4.79 -2.80 -6.48
C VAL A 61 -4.49 -1.52 -7.25
N TRP A 62 -3.48 -0.75 -6.81
CA TRP A 62 -3.04 0.46 -7.50
C TRP A 62 -2.48 0.16 -8.89
N THR A 63 -1.65 -0.89 -8.99
CA THR A 63 -1.09 -1.32 -10.27
C THR A 63 -2.21 -1.74 -11.25
N ALA A 64 -3.17 -2.55 -10.78
CA ALA A 64 -4.30 -2.96 -11.59
C ALA A 64 -5.16 -1.76 -12.04
N ALA A 65 -5.41 -0.79 -11.17
CA ALA A 65 -6.15 0.41 -11.52
C ALA A 65 -5.45 1.22 -12.61
N LEU A 66 -4.12 1.38 -12.55
CA LEU A 66 -3.34 2.06 -13.58
C LEU A 66 -3.37 1.30 -14.92
N VAL A 67 -3.26 -0.04 -14.89
CA VAL A 67 -3.39 -0.85 -16.10
C VAL A 67 -4.77 -0.67 -16.74
N MET A 68 -5.84 -0.68 -15.93
CA MET A 68 -7.20 -0.47 -16.43
C MET A 68 -7.42 0.92 -17.03
N GLN A 69 -6.75 1.95 -16.53
CA GLN A 69 -6.76 3.27 -17.18
C GLN A 69 -6.14 3.21 -18.58
N LEU A 70 -5.01 2.50 -18.74
CA LEU A 70 -4.39 2.31 -20.06
C LEU A 70 -5.28 1.49 -21.01
N VAL A 71 -6.07 0.55 -20.49
CA VAL A 71 -7.08 -0.20 -21.26
C VAL A 71 -8.18 0.75 -21.74
N ASP A 72 -8.71 1.60 -20.87
CA ASP A 72 -9.75 2.58 -21.22
C ASP A 72 -9.27 3.59 -22.28
N GLU A 73 -7.98 3.93 -22.24
CA GLU A 73 -7.33 4.79 -23.25
C GLU A 73 -7.00 4.05 -24.56
N GLY A 74 -7.24 2.73 -24.63
CA GLY A 74 -6.96 1.90 -25.80
C GLY A 74 -5.47 1.63 -26.06
N LEU A 75 -4.62 1.86 -25.04
CA LEU A 75 -3.17 1.65 -25.13
C LEU A 75 -2.77 0.21 -24.82
N ILE A 76 -3.57 -0.51 -24.05
CA ILE A 76 -3.36 -1.91 -23.66
C ILE A 76 -4.64 -2.72 -23.91
N GLU A 77 -4.47 -3.93 -24.38
CA GLU A 77 -5.52 -4.95 -24.48
C GLU A 77 -5.22 -6.06 -23.48
N LEU A 78 -6.20 -6.42 -22.63
CA LEU A 78 -6.00 -7.39 -21.54
C LEU A 78 -5.57 -8.77 -22.02
N ASP A 79 -6.06 -9.20 -23.19
CA ASP A 79 -5.78 -10.54 -23.74
C ASP A 79 -4.50 -10.62 -24.57
N ARG A 80 -3.77 -9.50 -24.73
CA ARG A 80 -2.48 -9.49 -25.42
C ARG A 80 -1.33 -9.81 -24.48
N PRO A 81 -0.33 -10.54 -24.94
CA PRO A 81 0.87 -10.81 -24.17
C PRO A 81 1.56 -9.52 -23.71
N VAL A 82 1.91 -9.45 -22.42
CA VAL A 82 2.62 -8.31 -21.82
C VAL A 82 3.90 -7.97 -22.60
N ARG A 83 4.57 -8.99 -23.15
CA ARG A 83 5.79 -8.82 -23.94
C ARG A 83 5.60 -7.97 -25.22
N GLU A 84 4.39 -7.88 -25.75
CA GLU A 84 4.12 -6.99 -26.90
C GLU A 84 4.23 -5.51 -26.53
N TYR A 85 3.98 -5.18 -25.25
CA TYR A 85 4.10 -3.82 -24.70
C TYR A 85 5.45 -3.58 -24.03
N LEU A 86 6.03 -4.62 -23.42
CA LEU A 86 7.31 -4.61 -22.72
C LEU A 86 8.24 -5.69 -23.31
N PRO A 87 8.94 -5.40 -24.41
CA PRO A 87 9.78 -6.38 -25.10
C PRO A 87 10.89 -7.01 -24.24
N GLU A 88 11.36 -6.26 -23.21
CA GLU A 88 12.33 -6.72 -22.24
C GLU A 88 11.78 -7.67 -21.17
N PHE A 89 10.44 -7.82 -21.08
CA PHE A 89 9.83 -8.74 -20.14
C PHE A 89 10.16 -10.18 -20.50
N ALA A 90 10.85 -10.86 -19.62
CA ALA A 90 11.25 -12.26 -19.76
C ALA A 90 11.15 -12.98 -18.42
N VAL A 91 10.77 -14.25 -18.47
CA VAL A 91 10.75 -15.17 -17.33
C VAL A 91 11.56 -16.42 -17.63
N ALA A 92 12.07 -17.07 -16.59
CA ALA A 92 13.04 -18.17 -16.74
C ALA A 92 12.54 -19.36 -17.54
N ASP A 93 11.23 -19.65 -17.54
CA ASP A 93 10.59 -20.76 -18.22
C ASP A 93 10.00 -20.40 -19.61
N GLY A 94 10.18 -19.17 -20.08
CA GLY A 94 9.68 -18.69 -21.37
C GLY A 94 8.17 -18.44 -21.42
N ALA A 95 7.50 -18.38 -20.25
CA ALA A 95 6.06 -18.14 -20.17
C ALA A 95 5.67 -16.69 -20.55
N GLU A 96 6.63 -15.75 -20.67
CA GLU A 96 6.38 -14.38 -21.12
C GLU A 96 5.64 -14.27 -22.44
N LYS A 97 5.60 -15.33 -23.24
CA LYS A 97 4.91 -15.36 -24.54
C LYS A 97 3.38 -15.47 -24.42
N VAL A 98 2.90 -15.89 -23.23
CA VAL A 98 1.47 -16.13 -22.98
C VAL A 98 0.94 -15.39 -21.76
N ILE A 99 1.81 -14.74 -20.97
CA ILE A 99 1.38 -13.95 -19.82
C ILE A 99 0.72 -12.66 -20.35
N THR A 100 -0.53 -12.44 -19.97
CA THR A 100 -1.33 -11.25 -20.28
C THR A 100 -1.49 -10.34 -19.07
N ALA A 101 -2.08 -9.17 -19.28
CA ALA A 101 -2.32 -8.19 -18.22
C ALA A 101 -3.41 -8.61 -17.22
#